data_fd954a84cb73a803dea5258cbbaeabd9
#
_entry.id   fd954a84cb73a803dea5258cbbaeabd9
#
_cell.length_a   1.000
_cell.length_b   1.000
_cell.length_c   1.000
_cell.angle_alpha   90.00
_cell.angle_beta   90.00
_cell.angle_gamma   90.00
#
_symmetry.space_group_name_H-M   'P 1'
#
loop_
_entity.id
_entity.type
_entity.pdbx_description
1 polymer ?
#
loop_
_entity_poly.entity_id
_entity_poly.type
_entity_poly.pdbx_seq_one_letter_code
_entity_poly.pdbx_strand_id
1 'polypeptide(L)'
;MKILHLDKNHDSLINELKNSGYINVEGYKMKLAEVKSIIYKFDGIVIRSRFNIDSDFLKNGRKIKFVARVGSGSENIDVQYLKKRGIKLISAPEGNSNAVGEHAVGLILSLLNKLNLANDSVKNKLWIREKFRGYEIENKIIGIIGYGNTGKSLAKKLTGFNVKEIIFYDIIKKTKDSIARQVSIEELQKKTNILSIHTPQNKLSIGMINKDFIEKMKNPFWLINTARGSAVNTKDLIDGIQNKKILGAGLDVLEYEKKTFENTFDNKIHQNFLDLIENEKVILT
;
A
#
# COMPACT_ATOMS: atom_id res chain seq x y z
N MET A 1 16.35 21.41 -19.42
CA MET A 1 16.23 19.95 -19.59
C MET A 1 14.84 19.63 -20.10
N LYS A 2 14.72 18.57 -20.92
CA LYS A 2 13.44 18.10 -21.46
C LYS A 2 12.96 16.88 -20.72
N ILE A 3 11.75 16.91 -20.17
CA ILE A 3 11.19 15.89 -19.26
C ILE A 3 9.97 15.25 -19.92
N LEU A 4 9.93 13.91 -19.95
CA LEU A 4 8.79 13.14 -20.45
C LEU A 4 7.93 12.67 -19.28
N HIS A 5 6.67 13.04 -19.27
CA HIS A 5 5.68 12.61 -18.28
C HIS A 5 4.88 11.43 -18.84
N LEU A 6 5.05 10.25 -18.27
CA LEU A 6 4.42 9.00 -18.73
C LEU A 6 3.04 8.76 -18.11
N ASP A 7 2.81 9.33 -16.93
CA ASP A 7 1.52 9.32 -16.24
C ASP A 7 1.04 10.75 -16.00
N LYS A 8 -0.28 10.93 -15.92
CA LYS A 8 -0.86 12.22 -15.57
C LYS A 8 -0.49 12.59 -14.14
N ASN A 9 0.08 13.76 -13.98
CA ASN A 9 0.50 14.31 -12.70
C ASN A 9 -0.38 15.52 -12.33
N HIS A 10 -0.30 15.94 -11.08
CA HIS A 10 -0.94 17.18 -10.63
C HIS A 10 -0.32 18.39 -11.33
N ASP A 11 -1.13 19.38 -11.67
CA ASP A 11 -0.70 20.56 -12.43
C ASP A 11 0.39 21.37 -11.72
N SER A 12 0.43 21.34 -10.38
CA SER A 12 1.50 21.99 -9.61
C SER A 12 2.89 21.52 -10.03
N LEU A 13 3.09 20.20 -10.21
CA LEU A 13 4.39 19.66 -10.64
C LEU A 13 4.79 20.20 -12.02
N ILE A 14 3.85 20.21 -12.96
CA ILE A 14 4.11 20.71 -14.32
C ILE A 14 4.44 22.20 -14.29
N ASN A 15 3.68 22.98 -13.51
CA ASN A 15 3.88 24.42 -13.39
C ASN A 15 5.22 24.77 -12.73
N GLU A 16 5.59 24.09 -11.63
CA GLU A 16 6.86 24.32 -10.96
C GLU A 16 8.06 23.96 -11.83
N LEU A 17 7.99 22.83 -12.56
CA LEU A 17 9.02 22.46 -13.51
C LEU A 17 9.13 23.45 -14.67
N LYS A 18 8.00 23.96 -15.18
CA LYS A 18 7.97 25.00 -16.23
C LYS A 18 8.58 26.31 -15.74
N ASN A 19 8.22 26.75 -14.52
CA ASN A 19 8.76 27.96 -13.89
C ASN A 19 10.28 27.83 -13.64
N SER A 20 10.76 26.60 -13.41
CA SER A 20 12.19 26.29 -13.28
C SER A 20 12.91 26.14 -14.63
N GLY A 21 12.27 26.48 -15.75
CA GLY A 21 12.87 26.48 -17.08
C GLY A 21 12.96 25.08 -17.74
N TYR A 22 12.23 24.09 -17.25
CA TYR A 22 12.17 22.76 -17.87
C TYR A 22 11.08 22.68 -18.94
N ILE A 23 11.37 21.93 -20.01
CA ILE A 23 10.41 21.64 -21.07
C ILE A 23 9.69 20.33 -20.70
N ASN A 24 8.41 20.42 -20.39
CA ASN A 24 7.58 19.29 -20.08
C ASN A 24 6.87 18.76 -21.32
N VAL A 25 6.90 17.45 -21.54
CA VAL A 25 6.23 16.77 -22.66
C VAL A 25 5.33 15.68 -22.11
N GLU A 26 4.07 15.74 -22.48
CA GLU A 26 3.06 14.78 -22.08
C GLU A 26 3.12 13.52 -22.95
N GLY A 27 3.38 12.39 -22.33
CA GLY A 27 3.39 11.06 -22.93
C GLY A 27 2.25 10.16 -22.46
N TYR A 28 1.20 10.74 -21.84
CA TYR A 28 0.13 10.01 -21.16
C TYR A 28 -0.62 9.00 -22.03
N LYS A 29 -0.78 9.30 -23.31
CA LYS A 29 -1.50 8.45 -24.26
C LYS A 29 -0.58 7.60 -25.14
N MET A 30 0.74 7.79 -25.04
CA MET A 30 1.71 7.09 -25.90
C MET A 30 1.78 5.62 -25.51
N LYS A 31 1.83 4.74 -26.52
CA LYS A 31 2.10 3.31 -26.28
C LYS A 31 3.60 3.10 -25.99
N LEU A 32 3.92 1.97 -25.36
CA LEU A 32 5.30 1.64 -24.97
C LEU A 32 6.30 1.78 -26.15
N ALA A 33 5.94 1.28 -27.33
CA ALA A 33 6.79 1.37 -28.52
C ALA A 33 7.06 2.82 -28.95
N GLU A 34 6.05 3.69 -28.88
CA GLU A 34 6.18 5.11 -29.21
C GLU A 34 7.11 5.81 -28.20
N VAL A 35 6.94 5.54 -26.91
CA VAL A 35 7.83 6.07 -25.88
C VAL A 35 9.28 5.65 -26.11
N LYS A 36 9.53 4.35 -26.37
CA LYS A 36 10.87 3.82 -26.67
C LYS A 36 11.50 4.45 -27.92
N SER A 37 10.71 4.81 -28.92
CA SER A 37 11.20 5.44 -30.15
C SER A 37 11.67 6.88 -29.99
N ILE A 38 11.14 7.61 -28.98
CA ILE A 38 11.42 9.04 -28.76
C ILE A 38 12.27 9.32 -27.51
N ILE A 39 12.49 8.33 -26.65
CA ILE A 39 13.13 8.50 -25.34
C ILE A 39 14.52 9.16 -25.40
N TYR A 40 15.24 8.99 -26.52
CA TYR A 40 16.56 9.61 -26.75
C TYR A 40 16.52 11.14 -26.77
N LYS A 41 15.32 11.74 -26.89
CA LYS A 41 15.12 13.21 -26.94
C LYS A 41 15.04 13.85 -25.56
N PHE A 42 15.00 13.04 -24.47
CA PHE A 42 14.68 13.50 -23.13
C PHE A 42 15.85 13.36 -22.17
N ASP A 43 15.91 14.27 -21.19
CA ASP A 43 16.90 14.29 -20.10
C ASP A 43 16.35 13.60 -18.83
N GLY A 44 15.03 13.52 -18.67
CA GLY A 44 14.39 12.92 -17.50
C GLY A 44 13.02 12.33 -17.82
N ILE A 45 12.58 11.43 -16.97
CA ILE A 45 11.29 10.76 -17.03
C ILE A 45 10.57 10.96 -15.71
N VAL A 46 9.27 11.28 -15.78
CA VAL A 46 8.35 11.26 -14.62
C VAL A 46 7.32 10.17 -14.86
N ILE A 47 7.19 9.25 -13.91
CA ILE A 47 6.32 8.07 -14.01
C ILE A 47 5.66 7.74 -12.66
N ARG A 48 4.48 7.13 -12.70
CA ARG A 48 3.87 6.45 -11.55
C ARG A 48 4.10 4.94 -11.66
N SER A 49 3.24 4.24 -12.41
CA SER A 49 3.29 2.77 -12.47
C SER A 49 3.10 2.18 -13.87
N ARG A 50 2.82 3.01 -14.87
CA ARG A 50 2.34 2.59 -16.19
C ARG A 50 3.26 1.63 -16.95
N PHE A 51 4.58 1.79 -16.83
CA PHE A 51 5.57 0.97 -17.52
C PHE A 51 6.64 0.48 -16.55
N ASN A 52 7.25 -0.66 -16.89
CA ASN A 52 8.49 -1.07 -16.25
C ASN A 52 9.66 -0.27 -16.83
N ILE A 53 10.45 0.34 -15.96
CA ILE A 53 11.66 1.10 -16.34
C ILE A 53 12.87 0.18 -16.13
N ASP A 54 13.22 -0.57 -17.14
CA ASP A 54 14.31 -1.54 -17.16
C ASP A 54 15.33 -1.22 -18.25
N SER A 55 16.25 -2.14 -18.47
CA SER A 55 17.30 -2.01 -19.49
C SER A 55 16.74 -1.95 -20.91
N ASP A 56 15.66 -2.67 -21.20
CA ASP A 56 15.01 -2.67 -22.51
C ASP A 56 14.26 -1.35 -22.76
N PHE A 57 13.54 -0.85 -21.73
CA PHE A 57 12.89 0.46 -21.79
C PHE A 57 13.89 1.59 -22.05
N LEU A 58 15.02 1.59 -21.35
CA LEU A 58 16.04 2.64 -21.41
C LEU A 58 17.12 2.43 -22.52
N LYS A 59 16.99 1.41 -23.38
CA LYS A 59 17.98 1.06 -24.40
C LYS A 59 18.41 2.27 -25.24
N ASN A 60 17.46 3.06 -25.71
CA ASN A 60 17.69 4.24 -26.51
C ASN A 60 17.79 5.54 -25.69
N GLY A 61 17.56 5.47 -24.39
CA GLY A 61 17.53 6.63 -23.47
C GLY A 61 18.92 7.07 -23.01
N ARG A 62 19.86 7.33 -23.94
CA ARG A 62 21.27 7.65 -23.58
C ARG A 62 21.41 8.98 -22.83
N LYS A 63 20.50 9.94 -23.03
CA LYS A 63 20.51 11.27 -22.38
C LYS A 63 19.82 11.30 -21.01
N ILE A 64 19.12 10.23 -20.64
CA ILE A 64 18.36 10.20 -19.38
C ILE A 64 19.32 10.32 -18.19
N LYS A 65 19.10 11.33 -17.37
CA LYS A 65 19.85 11.65 -16.15
C LYS A 65 19.11 11.24 -14.88
N PHE A 66 17.77 11.23 -14.94
CA PHE A 66 16.94 10.85 -13.79
C PHE A 66 15.63 10.21 -14.21
N VAL A 67 15.11 9.39 -13.31
CA VAL A 67 13.75 8.88 -13.31
C VAL A 67 13.09 9.33 -12.02
N ALA A 68 12.03 10.14 -12.13
CA ALA A 68 11.24 10.59 -11.00
C ALA A 68 9.98 9.72 -10.90
N ARG A 69 9.86 8.99 -9.79
CA ARG A 69 8.70 8.17 -9.48
C ARG A 69 7.75 8.95 -8.58
N VAL A 70 6.57 9.27 -9.07
CA VAL A 70 5.52 9.95 -8.29
C VAL A 70 4.83 8.92 -7.39
N GLY A 71 5.38 8.76 -6.19
CA GLY A 71 4.97 7.81 -5.15
C GLY A 71 6.16 7.18 -4.43
N SER A 72 5.91 6.26 -3.52
CA SER A 72 6.91 5.69 -2.60
C SER A 72 7.61 4.43 -3.13
N GLY A 73 6.89 3.56 -3.81
CA GLY A 73 7.43 2.27 -4.29
C GLY A 73 8.26 2.42 -5.57
N SER A 74 9.11 1.47 -5.85
CA SER A 74 9.94 1.43 -7.06
C SER A 74 9.91 0.05 -7.74
N GLU A 75 8.84 -0.70 -7.54
CA GLU A 75 8.72 -2.09 -7.98
C GLU A 75 8.75 -2.24 -9.50
N ASN A 76 8.30 -1.21 -10.22
CA ASN A 76 8.36 -1.12 -11.67
C ASN A 76 9.65 -0.48 -12.22
N ILE A 77 10.68 -0.28 -11.37
CA ILE A 77 11.93 0.37 -11.76
C ILE A 77 13.11 -0.53 -11.41
N ASP A 78 13.94 -0.86 -12.41
CA ASP A 78 15.22 -1.55 -12.17
C ASP A 78 16.25 -0.58 -11.57
N VAL A 79 16.20 -0.45 -10.24
CA VAL A 79 17.07 0.45 -9.48
C VAL A 79 18.56 0.11 -9.66
N GLN A 80 18.89 -1.19 -9.82
CA GLN A 80 20.28 -1.61 -10.01
C GLN A 80 20.81 -1.18 -11.39
N TYR A 81 19.98 -1.32 -12.42
CA TYR A 81 20.32 -0.85 -13.76
C TYR A 81 20.47 0.68 -13.80
N LEU A 82 19.57 1.42 -13.17
CA LEU A 82 19.68 2.89 -13.05
C LEU A 82 20.99 3.30 -12.39
N LYS A 83 21.33 2.66 -11.26
CA LYS A 83 22.59 2.92 -10.54
C LYS A 83 23.82 2.62 -11.41
N LYS A 84 23.83 1.49 -12.14
CA LYS A 84 24.91 1.11 -13.08
C LYS A 84 25.07 2.15 -14.20
N ARG A 85 23.97 2.77 -14.63
CA ARG A 85 23.95 3.81 -15.67
C ARG A 85 24.22 5.23 -15.15
N GLY A 86 24.38 5.43 -13.85
CA GLY A 86 24.48 6.76 -13.23
C GLY A 86 23.18 7.59 -13.33
N ILE A 87 22.03 6.92 -13.54
CA ILE A 87 20.73 7.59 -13.61
C ILE A 87 20.16 7.72 -12.19
N LYS A 88 19.82 8.95 -11.79
CA LYS A 88 19.27 9.23 -10.46
C LYS A 88 17.82 8.79 -10.37
N LEU A 89 17.48 7.95 -9.39
CA LEU A 89 16.09 7.69 -9.02
C LEU A 89 15.66 8.75 -7.98
N ILE A 90 14.52 9.39 -8.23
CA ILE A 90 13.88 10.35 -7.34
C ILE A 90 12.49 9.78 -7.00
N SER A 91 12.18 9.65 -5.72
CA SER A 91 10.86 9.22 -5.24
C SER A 91 10.35 10.20 -4.19
N ALA A 92 9.05 10.20 -3.95
CA ALA A 92 8.39 11.06 -2.97
C ALA A 92 7.60 10.22 -1.96
N PRO A 93 8.30 9.49 -1.06
CA PRO A 93 7.65 8.60 -0.11
C PRO A 93 6.81 9.34 0.94
N GLU A 94 7.04 10.63 1.14
CA GLU A 94 6.26 11.48 2.04
C GLU A 94 4.92 11.90 1.42
N GLY A 95 4.85 12.02 0.09
CA GLY A 95 3.78 12.70 -0.64
C GLY A 95 2.38 12.09 -0.45
N ASN A 96 2.29 10.79 -0.24
CA ASN A 96 1.00 10.09 -0.03
C ASN A 96 0.84 9.54 1.38
N SER A 97 1.81 9.72 2.28
CA SER A 97 1.81 9.10 3.61
C SER A 97 0.58 9.52 4.44
N ASN A 98 0.17 10.78 4.31
CA ASN A 98 -1.01 11.28 5.00
C ASN A 98 -2.30 10.59 4.51
N ALA A 99 -2.48 10.50 3.19
CA ALA A 99 -3.64 9.85 2.57
C ALA A 99 -3.71 8.35 2.93
N VAL A 100 -2.57 7.64 2.88
CA VAL A 100 -2.52 6.22 3.29
C VAL A 100 -2.89 6.04 4.76
N GLY A 101 -2.43 6.94 5.65
CA GLY A 101 -2.82 6.90 7.05
C GLY A 101 -4.32 7.15 7.26
N GLU A 102 -4.94 8.06 6.51
CA GLU A 102 -6.39 8.31 6.54
C GLU A 102 -7.17 7.11 6.00
N HIS A 103 -6.72 6.55 4.90
CA HIS A 103 -7.33 5.37 4.31
C HIS A 103 -7.31 4.17 5.27
N ALA A 104 -6.17 3.91 5.92
CA ALA A 104 -6.05 2.85 6.91
C ALA A 104 -6.99 3.07 8.11
N VAL A 105 -7.15 4.30 8.60
CA VAL A 105 -8.15 4.63 9.65
C VAL A 105 -9.57 4.37 9.13
N GLY A 106 -9.88 4.76 7.89
CA GLY A 106 -11.17 4.50 7.25
C GLY A 106 -11.48 3.00 7.20
N LEU A 107 -10.54 2.17 6.79
CA LEU A 107 -10.69 0.71 6.77
C LEU A 107 -10.90 0.13 8.18
N ILE A 108 -10.13 0.58 9.18
CA ILE A 108 -10.28 0.16 10.59
C ILE A 108 -11.71 0.44 11.07
N LEU A 109 -12.17 1.68 10.92
CA LEU A 109 -13.48 2.10 11.40
C LEU A 109 -14.61 1.39 10.63
N SER A 110 -14.46 1.21 9.32
CA SER A 110 -15.43 0.50 8.49
C SER A 110 -15.58 -0.96 8.90
N LEU A 111 -14.48 -1.64 9.21
CA LEU A 111 -14.49 -3.03 9.70
C LEU A 111 -15.11 -3.13 11.09
N LEU A 112 -14.63 -2.33 12.03
CA LEU A 112 -15.09 -2.38 13.41
C LEU A 112 -16.58 -2.07 13.53
N ASN A 113 -17.08 -1.08 12.80
CA ASN A 113 -18.48 -0.66 12.81
C ASN A 113 -19.34 -1.34 11.75
N LYS A 114 -18.78 -2.24 10.92
CA LYS A 114 -19.47 -2.96 9.84
C LYS A 114 -20.21 -2.01 8.88
N LEU A 115 -19.61 -0.84 8.58
CA LEU A 115 -20.30 0.26 7.87
C LEU A 115 -20.83 -0.17 6.51
N ASN A 116 -20.03 -0.89 5.72
CA ASN A 116 -20.41 -1.34 4.37
C ASN A 116 -21.61 -2.28 4.43
N LEU A 117 -21.55 -3.29 5.30
CA LEU A 117 -22.61 -4.28 5.47
C LEU A 117 -23.93 -3.64 5.95
N ALA A 118 -23.84 -2.72 6.92
CA ALA A 118 -25.00 -2.00 7.43
C ALA A 118 -25.63 -1.12 6.33
N ASN A 119 -24.81 -0.38 5.57
CA ASN A 119 -25.25 0.44 4.46
C ASN A 119 -25.98 -0.42 3.40
N ASP A 120 -25.41 -1.55 3.01
CA ASP A 120 -25.98 -2.43 1.99
C ASP A 120 -27.29 -3.06 2.48
N SER A 121 -27.35 -3.47 3.74
CA SER A 121 -28.60 -3.97 4.34
C SER A 121 -29.72 -2.92 4.26
N VAL A 122 -29.46 -1.68 4.66
CA VAL A 122 -30.48 -0.62 4.62
C VAL A 122 -30.89 -0.29 3.18
N LYS A 123 -29.95 -0.23 2.23
CA LYS A 123 -30.26 -0.05 0.80
C LYS A 123 -31.14 -1.15 0.24
N ASN A 124 -30.99 -2.38 0.76
CA ASN A 124 -31.83 -3.52 0.44
C ASN A 124 -33.12 -3.57 1.31
N LYS A 125 -33.50 -2.46 1.96
CA LYS A 125 -34.69 -2.30 2.77
C LYS A 125 -34.74 -3.22 4.01
N LEU A 126 -33.59 -3.65 4.51
CA LEU A 126 -33.45 -4.48 5.70
C LEU A 126 -32.89 -3.65 6.85
N TRP A 127 -33.63 -3.48 7.94
CA TRP A 127 -33.25 -2.73 9.14
C TRP A 127 -32.94 -3.67 10.29
N ILE A 128 -31.71 -4.25 10.32
CA ILE A 128 -31.32 -5.30 11.28
C ILE A 128 -30.22 -4.77 12.20
N ARG A 129 -30.58 -3.95 13.20
CA ARG A 129 -29.62 -3.26 14.08
C ARG A 129 -28.68 -4.22 14.83
N GLU A 130 -29.20 -5.31 15.38
CA GLU A 130 -28.42 -6.23 16.20
C GLU A 130 -27.31 -6.95 15.40
N LYS A 131 -27.58 -7.31 14.13
CA LYS A 131 -26.56 -7.95 13.24
C LYS A 131 -25.33 -7.05 13.04
N PHE A 132 -25.55 -5.73 13.06
CA PHE A 132 -24.51 -4.74 12.74
C PHE A 132 -23.92 -4.04 13.95
N ARG A 133 -24.14 -4.56 15.18
CA ARG A 133 -23.36 -4.10 16.33
C ARG A 133 -21.87 -4.24 16.04
N GLY A 134 -21.14 -3.13 16.20
CA GLY A 134 -19.70 -3.04 15.99
C GLY A 134 -18.90 -3.20 17.27
N TYR A 135 -17.63 -2.89 17.14
CA TYR A 135 -16.65 -2.83 18.22
C TYR A 135 -16.04 -1.44 18.26
N GLU A 136 -15.80 -0.92 19.43
CA GLU A 136 -15.07 0.33 19.60
C GLU A 136 -13.56 0.09 19.44
N ILE A 137 -12.87 1.09 18.87
CA ILE A 137 -11.40 1.06 18.78
C ILE A 137 -10.75 1.39 20.13
N GLU A 138 -11.49 2.06 21.01
CA GLU A 138 -11.05 2.38 22.35
C GLU A 138 -10.53 1.14 23.09
N ASN A 139 -9.48 1.31 23.89
CA ASN A 139 -8.83 0.24 24.63
C ASN A 139 -8.23 -0.90 23.79
N LYS A 140 -8.19 -0.81 22.45
CA LYS A 140 -7.48 -1.77 21.58
C LYS A 140 -6.00 -1.45 21.52
N ILE A 141 -5.18 -2.50 21.36
CA ILE A 141 -3.75 -2.38 21.07
C ILE A 141 -3.56 -2.47 19.56
N ILE A 142 -2.96 -1.43 19.00
CA ILE A 142 -2.65 -1.33 17.59
C ILE A 142 -1.22 -1.81 17.35
N GLY A 143 -1.06 -2.84 16.53
CA GLY A 143 0.25 -3.32 16.08
C GLY A 143 0.54 -2.83 14.65
N ILE A 144 1.69 -2.23 14.45
CA ILE A 144 2.12 -1.73 13.15
C ILE A 144 3.39 -2.49 12.73
N ILE A 145 3.39 -3.09 11.54
CA ILE A 145 4.60 -3.67 10.96
C ILE A 145 5.13 -2.72 9.88
N GLY A 146 6.34 -2.18 10.10
CA GLY A 146 6.93 -1.11 9.29
C GLY A 146 6.54 0.28 9.80
N TYR A 147 7.48 0.95 10.49
CA TYR A 147 7.24 2.27 11.10
C TYR A 147 7.96 3.38 10.35
N GLY A 148 7.74 3.40 9.03
CA GLY A 148 8.18 4.46 8.11
C GLY A 148 7.15 5.61 8.05
N ASN A 149 7.11 6.33 6.92
CA ASN A 149 6.24 7.50 6.74
C ASN A 149 4.75 7.15 6.90
N THR A 150 4.29 6.06 6.29
CA THR A 150 2.87 5.64 6.35
C THR A 150 2.47 5.07 7.71
N GLY A 151 3.34 4.22 8.33
CA GLY A 151 3.09 3.68 9.67
C GLY A 151 3.05 4.77 10.75
N LYS A 152 3.94 5.76 10.68
CA LYS A 152 3.91 6.94 11.55
C LYS A 152 2.67 7.80 11.32
N SER A 153 2.25 7.96 10.06
CA SER A 153 1.03 8.71 9.73
C SER A 153 -0.21 8.06 10.33
N LEU A 154 -0.33 6.72 10.24
CA LEU A 154 -1.42 5.98 10.90
C LEU A 154 -1.36 6.18 12.42
N ALA A 155 -0.20 5.95 13.05
CA ALA A 155 -0.05 6.09 14.49
C ALA A 155 -0.50 7.48 14.99
N LYS A 156 -0.04 8.54 14.30
CA LYS A 156 -0.43 9.93 14.61
C LYS A 156 -1.94 10.15 14.54
N LYS A 157 -2.62 9.57 13.54
CA LYS A 157 -4.08 9.73 13.40
C LYS A 157 -4.86 8.98 14.47
N LEU A 158 -4.32 7.87 14.96
CA LEU A 158 -4.96 7.06 15.98
C LEU A 158 -4.86 7.63 17.40
N THR A 159 -4.06 8.67 17.65
CA THR A 159 -3.95 9.30 18.98
C THR A 159 -5.26 9.88 19.49
N GLY A 160 -6.19 10.28 18.60
CA GLY A 160 -7.50 10.81 18.96
C GLY A 160 -8.58 9.76 19.28
N PHE A 161 -8.27 8.45 19.23
CA PHE A 161 -9.25 7.39 19.39
C PHE A 161 -9.19 6.64 20.74
N ASN A 162 -8.45 7.14 21.71
CA ASN A 162 -8.29 6.52 23.04
C ASN A 162 -7.84 5.05 22.98
N VAL A 163 -7.01 4.70 21.98
CA VAL A 163 -6.42 3.36 21.90
C VAL A 163 -5.56 3.09 23.14
N LYS A 164 -5.51 1.84 23.59
CA LYS A 164 -4.75 1.48 24.79
C LYS A 164 -3.25 1.69 24.62
N GLU A 165 -2.72 1.26 23.49
CA GLU A 165 -1.30 1.34 23.16
C GLU A 165 -1.11 1.21 21.64
N ILE A 166 -0.13 1.92 21.09
CA ILE A 166 0.35 1.71 19.73
C ILE A 166 1.75 1.11 19.84
N ILE A 167 1.93 -0.09 19.34
CA ILE A 167 3.21 -0.79 19.27
C ILE A 167 3.60 -1.03 17.81
N PHE A 168 4.89 -1.05 17.53
CA PHE A 168 5.34 -1.34 16.18
C PHE A 168 6.56 -2.26 16.15
N TYR A 169 6.66 -3.05 15.09
CA TYR A 169 7.85 -3.80 14.71
C TYR A 169 8.47 -3.17 13.46
N ASP A 170 9.78 -2.96 13.49
CA ASP A 170 10.56 -2.52 12.34
C ASP A 170 11.95 -3.18 12.41
N ILE A 171 12.49 -3.60 11.27
CA ILE A 171 13.84 -4.17 11.17
C ILE A 171 14.92 -3.13 11.49
N ILE A 172 14.62 -1.84 11.33
CA ILE A 172 15.50 -0.74 11.67
C ILE A 172 15.16 -0.31 13.10
N LYS A 173 16.18 -0.28 13.98
CA LYS A 173 16.00 0.29 15.31
C LYS A 173 15.68 1.77 15.21
N LYS A 174 14.51 2.16 15.69
CA LYS A 174 14.07 3.55 15.73
C LYS A 174 14.44 4.19 17.06
N THR A 175 14.75 5.47 17.01
CA THR A 175 14.87 6.28 18.22
C THR A 175 13.50 6.51 18.87
N LYS A 176 13.48 6.98 20.10
CA LYS A 176 12.26 7.25 20.87
C LYS A 176 11.19 7.97 20.04
N ASP A 177 10.00 7.41 20.04
CA ASP A 177 8.80 8.03 19.50
C ASP A 177 7.79 8.19 20.65
N SER A 178 7.16 9.36 20.74
CA SER A 178 6.22 9.67 21.82
C SER A 178 4.84 9.04 21.61
N ILE A 179 4.56 8.54 20.42
CA ILE A 179 3.24 8.02 20.02
C ILE A 179 3.21 6.50 20.07
N ALA A 180 4.29 5.84 19.64
CA ALA A 180 4.33 4.39 19.51
C ALA A 180 5.63 3.81 20.03
N ARG A 181 5.55 2.60 20.59
CA ARG A 181 6.69 1.89 21.17
C ARG A 181 7.17 0.77 20.26
N GLN A 182 8.47 0.72 19.97
CA GLN A 182 9.07 -0.40 19.23
C GLN A 182 9.15 -1.65 20.11
N VAL A 183 8.73 -2.78 19.53
CA VAL A 183 8.70 -4.08 20.20
C VAL A 183 9.29 -5.17 19.30
N SER A 184 9.54 -6.36 19.86
CA SER A 184 9.84 -7.54 19.06
C SER A 184 8.60 -8.03 18.33
N ILE A 185 8.79 -8.90 17.31
CA ILE A 185 7.67 -9.47 16.57
C ILE A 185 6.82 -10.37 17.47
N GLU A 186 7.42 -11.06 18.42
CA GLU A 186 6.75 -11.93 19.39
C GLU A 186 5.87 -11.11 20.35
N GLU A 187 6.36 -9.98 20.83
CA GLU A 187 5.56 -9.08 21.68
C GLU A 187 4.40 -8.48 20.89
N LEU A 188 4.63 -8.09 19.64
CA LEU A 188 3.57 -7.60 18.75
C LEU A 188 2.49 -8.68 18.57
N GLN A 189 2.87 -9.91 18.24
CA GLN A 189 1.94 -11.04 18.08
C GLN A 189 1.16 -11.35 19.38
N LYS A 190 1.78 -11.17 20.53
CA LYS A 190 1.16 -11.43 21.83
C LYS A 190 0.10 -10.41 22.21
N LYS A 191 0.27 -9.15 21.83
CA LYS A 191 -0.54 -8.04 22.35
C LYS A 191 -1.58 -7.50 21.37
N THR A 192 -1.33 -7.54 20.07
CA THR A 192 -2.09 -6.80 19.05
C THR A 192 -3.54 -7.27 18.94
N ASN A 193 -4.46 -6.29 18.82
CA ASN A 193 -5.86 -6.48 18.47
C ASN A 193 -6.16 -6.04 17.03
N ILE A 194 -5.48 -4.99 16.54
CA ILE A 194 -5.59 -4.50 15.17
C ILE A 194 -4.18 -4.42 14.60
N LEU A 195 -3.91 -5.22 13.56
CA LEU A 195 -2.62 -5.28 12.89
C LEU A 195 -2.67 -4.50 11.58
N SER A 196 -1.75 -3.55 11.40
CA SER A 196 -1.62 -2.79 10.15
C SER A 196 -0.22 -2.93 9.55
N ILE A 197 -0.16 -3.18 8.23
CA ILE A 197 1.07 -3.43 7.50
C ILE A 197 1.47 -2.19 6.71
N HIS A 198 2.73 -1.76 6.86
CA HIS A 198 3.31 -0.56 6.24
C HIS A 198 4.74 -0.82 5.71
N THR A 199 5.02 -2.03 5.27
CA THR A 199 6.34 -2.43 4.77
C THR A 199 6.47 -2.23 3.25
N PRO A 200 7.66 -1.91 2.74
CA PRO A 200 7.93 -2.01 1.31
C PRO A 200 7.98 -3.48 0.88
N GLN A 201 7.80 -3.74 -0.43
CA GLN A 201 7.97 -5.09 -0.97
C GLN A 201 9.45 -5.46 -1.05
N ASN A 202 9.84 -6.48 -0.32
CA ASN A 202 11.17 -7.07 -0.34
C ASN A 202 11.12 -8.54 0.10
N LYS A 203 12.26 -9.22 0.13
CA LYS A 203 12.34 -10.64 0.50
C LYS A 203 11.82 -10.95 1.91
N LEU A 204 11.83 -9.99 2.82
CA LEU A 204 11.37 -10.16 4.20
C LEU A 204 9.87 -9.92 4.37
N SER A 205 9.29 -9.11 3.49
CA SER A 205 7.86 -8.76 3.57
C SER A 205 6.96 -9.64 2.70
N ILE A 206 7.50 -10.28 1.65
CA ILE A 206 6.71 -11.19 0.81
C ILE A 206 6.28 -12.40 1.63
N GLY A 207 4.96 -12.66 1.67
CA GLY A 207 4.37 -13.77 2.42
C GLY A 207 4.58 -13.70 3.93
N MET A 208 4.85 -12.52 4.49
CA MET A 208 5.12 -12.38 5.93
C MET A 208 3.89 -12.67 6.80
N ILE A 209 2.70 -12.36 6.30
CA ILE A 209 1.44 -12.74 6.95
C ILE A 209 0.95 -14.04 6.31
N ASN A 210 1.44 -15.12 6.83
CA ASN A 210 1.12 -16.48 6.45
C ASN A 210 0.50 -17.23 7.62
N LYS A 211 0.21 -18.52 7.44
CA LYS A 211 -0.37 -19.39 8.46
C LYS A 211 0.40 -19.35 9.78
N ASP A 212 1.73 -19.50 9.71
CA ASP A 212 2.58 -19.51 10.91
C ASP A 212 2.51 -18.21 11.70
N PHE A 213 2.49 -17.07 10.99
CA PHE A 213 2.33 -15.75 11.61
C PHE A 213 0.97 -15.62 12.28
N ILE A 214 -0.10 -16.01 11.57
CA ILE A 214 -1.49 -15.92 12.04
C ILE A 214 -1.70 -16.80 13.27
N GLU A 215 -1.17 -18.01 13.29
CA GLU A 215 -1.26 -18.94 14.43
C GLU A 215 -0.54 -18.40 15.68
N LYS A 216 0.60 -17.73 15.51
CA LYS A 216 1.37 -17.11 16.60
C LYS A 216 0.69 -15.87 17.23
N MET A 217 -0.27 -15.26 16.55
CA MET A 217 -1.05 -14.20 17.18
C MET A 217 -1.81 -14.75 18.38
N LYS A 218 -1.62 -14.17 19.56
CA LYS A 218 -2.28 -14.68 20.77
C LYS A 218 -3.79 -14.41 20.76
N ASN A 219 -4.17 -13.21 20.40
CA ASN A 219 -5.58 -12.78 20.36
C ASN A 219 -6.16 -12.89 18.94
N PRO A 220 -7.47 -13.07 18.78
CA PRO A 220 -8.13 -12.74 17.54
C PRO A 220 -7.89 -11.26 17.19
N PHE A 221 -7.71 -10.96 15.90
CA PHE A 221 -7.31 -9.62 15.47
C PHE A 221 -7.95 -9.21 14.14
N TRP A 222 -8.01 -7.90 13.87
CA TRP A 222 -8.30 -7.34 12.55
C TRP A 222 -7.01 -7.07 11.81
N LEU A 223 -7.02 -7.30 10.49
CA LEU A 223 -5.87 -7.09 9.60
C LEU A 223 -6.13 -5.93 8.65
N ILE A 224 -5.18 -4.99 8.55
CA ILE A 224 -5.19 -3.90 7.58
C ILE A 224 -3.94 -3.99 6.71
N ASN A 225 -4.11 -4.00 5.40
CA ASN A 225 -2.99 -3.96 4.47
C ASN A 225 -3.18 -2.84 3.44
N THR A 226 -2.45 -1.75 3.63
CA THR A 226 -2.34 -0.62 2.70
C THR A 226 -0.91 -0.48 2.16
N ALA A 227 -0.13 -1.57 2.25
CA ALA A 227 1.28 -1.59 1.86
C ALA A 227 1.51 -2.24 0.49
N ARG A 228 1.58 -3.58 0.47
CA ARG A 228 1.73 -4.40 -0.74
C ARG A 228 0.94 -5.70 -0.59
N GLY A 229 0.22 -6.09 -1.63
CA GLY A 229 -0.60 -7.29 -1.63
C GLY A 229 0.18 -8.57 -1.31
N SER A 230 1.37 -8.69 -1.89
CA SER A 230 2.28 -9.82 -1.66
C SER A 230 2.73 -10.01 -0.20
N ALA A 231 2.46 -9.08 0.70
CA ALA A 231 2.78 -9.24 2.12
C ALA A 231 1.85 -10.23 2.83
N VAL A 232 0.66 -10.47 2.30
CA VAL A 232 -0.37 -11.34 2.89
C VAL A 232 -0.61 -12.51 1.96
N ASN A 233 -0.50 -13.73 2.47
CA ASN A 233 -0.95 -14.92 1.74
C ASN A 233 -2.47 -14.99 1.80
N THR A 234 -3.13 -14.89 0.65
CA THR A 234 -4.60 -14.80 0.54
C THR A 234 -5.30 -16.05 1.06
N LYS A 235 -4.75 -17.24 0.79
CA LYS A 235 -5.32 -18.49 1.29
C LYS A 235 -5.28 -18.54 2.81
N ASP A 236 -4.13 -18.23 3.40
CA ASP A 236 -3.96 -18.28 4.86
C ASP A 236 -4.82 -17.21 5.56
N LEU A 237 -5.04 -16.06 4.91
CA LEU A 237 -5.98 -15.04 5.36
C LEU A 237 -7.41 -15.58 5.43
N ILE A 238 -7.88 -16.24 4.36
CA ILE A 238 -9.23 -16.83 4.30
C ILE A 238 -9.39 -17.89 5.38
N ASP A 239 -8.42 -18.81 5.49
CA ASP A 239 -8.41 -19.85 6.53
C ASP A 239 -8.42 -19.20 7.94
N GLY A 240 -7.67 -18.13 8.15
CA GLY A 240 -7.64 -17.36 9.39
C GLY A 240 -8.99 -16.71 9.74
N ILE A 241 -9.73 -16.23 8.74
CA ILE A 241 -11.09 -15.67 8.93
C ILE A 241 -12.09 -16.79 9.27
N GLN A 242 -12.03 -17.92 8.58
CA GLN A 242 -12.91 -19.08 8.82
C GLN A 242 -12.70 -19.62 10.24
N ASN A 243 -11.47 -19.72 10.69
CA ASN A 243 -11.09 -20.16 12.03
C ASN A 243 -11.28 -19.08 13.11
N LYS A 244 -11.86 -17.93 12.77
CA LYS A 244 -12.12 -16.80 13.68
C LYS A 244 -10.86 -16.24 14.35
N LYS A 245 -9.68 -16.53 13.81
CA LYS A 245 -8.41 -15.94 14.25
C LYS A 245 -8.26 -14.52 13.72
N ILE A 246 -8.69 -14.30 12.48
CA ILE A 246 -8.85 -12.99 11.87
C ILE A 246 -10.32 -12.62 11.92
N LEU A 247 -10.65 -11.51 12.58
CA LEU A 247 -12.01 -11.05 12.79
C LEU A 247 -12.57 -10.31 11.56
N GLY A 248 -11.68 -9.80 10.73
CA GLY A 248 -11.96 -9.13 9.46
C GLY A 248 -10.69 -8.53 8.88
N ALA A 249 -10.70 -8.23 7.59
CA ALA A 249 -9.56 -7.65 6.88
C ALA A 249 -9.95 -6.45 6.01
N GLY A 250 -9.14 -5.39 6.04
CA GLY A 250 -9.22 -4.24 5.14
C GLY A 250 -8.00 -4.20 4.23
N LEU A 251 -8.20 -4.37 2.93
CA LEU A 251 -7.14 -4.54 1.96
C LEU A 251 -7.28 -3.49 0.84
N ASP A 252 -6.31 -2.59 0.76
CA ASP A 252 -6.16 -1.63 -0.35
C ASP A 252 -5.25 -2.19 -1.46
N VAL A 253 -4.67 -3.36 -1.23
CA VAL A 253 -3.71 -4.04 -2.10
C VAL A 253 -3.93 -5.56 -2.03
N LEU A 254 -3.70 -6.27 -3.15
CA LEU A 254 -4.03 -7.68 -3.31
C LEU A 254 -2.82 -8.50 -3.75
N GLU A 255 -2.69 -9.75 -3.27
CA GLU A 255 -1.57 -10.65 -3.59
C GLU A 255 -1.41 -10.87 -5.10
N TYR A 256 -2.51 -10.89 -5.83
CA TYR A 256 -2.55 -11.21 -7.27
C TYR A 256 -2.54 -9.98 -8.18
N GLU A 257 -2.40 -8.78 -7.62
CA GLU A 257 -2.34 -7.58 -8.44
C GLU A 257 -1.04 -7.50 -9.27
N LYS A 258 -1.14 -6.89 -10.45
CA LYS A 258 0.01 -6.68 -11.32
C LYS A 258 0.92 -5.59 -10.73
N LYS A 259 2.20 -5.60 -11.08
CA LYS A 259 3.17 -4.55 -10.69
C LYS A 259 2.76 -3.15 -11.11
N THR A 260 1.90 -3.03 -12.11
CA THR A 260 1.35 -1.76 -12.60
C THR A 260 0.11 -1.30 -11.85
N PHE A 261 -0.47 -2.13 -10.96
CA PHE A 261 -1.71 -1.86 -10.22
C PHE A 261 -2.93 -1.59 -11.11
N GLU A 262 -2.92 -2.06 -12.36
CA GLU A 262 -3.99 -1.87 -13.32
C GLU A 262 -4.50 -3.21 -13.87
N ASN A 263 -5.80 -3.25 -14.24
CA ASN A 263 -6.40 -4.39 -14.93
C ASN A 263 -6.26 -5.74 -14.20
N THR A 264 -6.46 -5.75 -12.90
CA THR A 264 -6.34 -6.95 -12.05
C THR A 264 -7.35 -8.03 -12.48
N PHE A 265 -8.51 -7.64 -13.02
CA PHE A 265 -9.60 -8.54 -13.43
C PHE A 265 -9.51 -9.03 -14.89
N ASP A 266 -8.53 -8.60 -15.69
CA ASP A 266 -8.42 -8.97 -17.11
C ASP A 266 -7.93 -10.39 -17.38
N ASN A 267 -7.49 -11.12 -16.36
CA ASN A 267 -6.98 -12.48 -16.47
C ASN A 267 -7.89 -13.48 -15.76
N LYS A 268 -7.62 -14.79 -15.95
CA LYS A 268 -8.27 -15.85 -15.17
C LYS A 268 -8.11 -15.55 -13.68
N ILE A 269 -9.22 -15.26 -13.01
CA ILE A 269 -9.25 -14.91 -11.59
C ILE A 269 -8.91 -16.17 -10.78
N HIS A 270 -8.00 -16.05 -9.84
CA HIS A 270 -7.65 -17.15 -8.94
C HIS A 270 -8.79 -17.44 -7.95
N GLN A 271 -9.09 -18.71 -7.65
CA GLN A 271 -10.21 -19.08 -6.78
C GLN A 271 -10.14 -18.40 -5.41
N ASN A 272 -8.96 -18.38 -4.78
CA ASN A 272 -8.80 -17.69 -3.49
C ASN A 272 -9.16 -16.19 -3.54
N PHE A 273 -9.03 -15.55 -4.72
CA PHE A 273 -9.42 -14.16 -4.87
C PHE A 273 -10.95 -14.01 -4.98
N LEU A 274 -11.63 -14.95 -5.61
CA LEU A 274 -13.10 -15.00 -5.61
C LEU A 274 -13.62 -15.21 -4.19
N ASP A 275 -13.06 -16.16 -3.45
CA ASP A 275 -13.42 -16.43 -2.06
C ASP A 275 -13.20 -15.19 -1.16
N LEU A 276 -12.19 -14.37 -1.48
CA LEU A 276 -11.90 -13.12 -0.77
C LEU A 276 -12.96 -12.05 -1.06
N ILE A 277 -13.34 -11.88 -2.34
CA ILE A 277 -14.35 -10.90 -2.78
C ILE A 277 -15.72 -11.20 -2.15
N GLU A 278 -16.08 -12.47 -2.05
CA GLU A 278 -17.38 -12.91 -1.52
C GLU A 278 -17.43 -12.87 0.02
N ASN A 279 -16.31 -12.63 0.69
CA ASN A 279 -16.25 -12.69 2.15
C ASN A 279 -16.74 -11.40 2.80
N GLU A 280 -17.90 -11.46 3.48
CA GLU A 280 -18.52 -10.32 4.18
C GLU A 280 -17.61 -9.65 5.24
N LYS A 281 -16.56 -10.34 5.72
CA LYS A 281 -15.61 -9.78 6.71
C LYS A 281 -14.40 -9.09 6.07
N VAL A 282 -14.39 -8.97 4.75
CA VAL A 282 -13.31 -8.34 3.99
C VAL A 282 -13.81 -7.07 3.33
N ILE A 283 -13.05 -6.00 3.47
CA ILE A 283 -13.26 -4.75 2.73
C ILE A 283 -12.10 -4.60 1.76
N LEU A 284 -12.43 -4.47 0.48
CA LEU A 284 -11.50 -4.24 -0.62
C LEU A 284 -11.68 -2.81 -1.14
N THR A 285 -10.56 -2.12 -1.39
CA THR A 285 -10.57 -0.73 -1.92
C THR A 285 -9.58 -0.56 -3.06
#